data_dd80d51e819cd2218a87f2ab201991f1
#
_entry.id   dd80d51e819cd2218a87f2ab201991f1
#
_cell.length_a   1.000
_cell.length_b   1.000
_cell.length_c   1.000
_cell.angle_alpha   90.00
_cell.angle_beta   90.00
_cell.angle_gamma   90.00
#
_symmetry.space_group_name_H-M   'P 1'
#
loop_
_entity.id
_entity.type
_entity.pdbx_description
1 polymer ?
#
loop_
_entity_poly.entity_id
_entity_poly.type
_entity_poly.pdbx_seq_one_letter_code
_entity_poly.pdbx_strand_id
1 'polypeptide(L)'
;MSFKVTGMTCTTCSRIVERSLLKVPGVSFASVNLATESVFVIADKALPFETLEAAVKKSGYSILKDAPSDLDEIRFREARSDLVFIMAIGMPLSLLMFLHMFFGVHFSFYSILELIAGGVAIFYGGRKTIKGAWIAISHGHTNMDTLISISAVAS
;
A
#
# COMPACT_ATOMS: atom_id res chain seq x y z
N MET A 1 -0.41 23.66 -10.80
CA MET A 1 -0.22 22.38 -11.53
C MET A 1 -0.89 21.26 -10.75
N SER A 2 -1.49 20.29 -11.47
CA SER A 2 -2.11 19.11 -10.82
C SER A 2 -1.62 17.84 -11.50
N PHE A 3 -1.29 16.82 -10.70
CA PHE A 3 -0.84 15.52 -11.19
C PHE A 3 -1.20 14.41 -10.20
N LYS A 4 -1.14 13.15 -10.61
CA LYS A 4 -1.40 12.00 -9.73
C LYS A 4 -0.11 11.40 -9.18
N VAL A 5 -0.14 11.02 -7.88
CA VAL A 5 0.96 10.34 -7.19
C VAL A 5 0.46 9.02 -6.66
N THR A 6 1.16 7.94 -6.97
CA THR A 6 0.80 6.58 -6.53
C THR A 6 1.69 6.08 -5.42
N GLY A 7 1.18 5.10 -4.66
CA GLY A 7 1.90 4.45 -3.56
C GLY A 7 1.60 5.03 -2.18
N MET A 8 0.70 6.02 -2.09
CA MET A 8 0.29 6.58 -0.81
C MET A 8 -0.83 5.71 -0.21
N THR A 9 -0.58 5.14 0.97
CA THR A 9 -1.55 4.28 1.68
C THR A 9 -2.14 4.93 2.93
N CYS A 10 -1.53 6.03 3.41
CA CYS A 10 -1.93 6.67 4.66
C CYS A 10 -1.70 8.17 4.65
N THR A 11 -2.33 8.87 5.60
CA THR A 11 -2.19 10.34 5.77
C THR A 11 -0.76 10.78 6.07
N THR A 12 0.05 9.93 6.69
CA THR A 12 1.47 10.21 6.90
C THR A 12 2.21 10.25 5.57
N CYS A 13 1.87 9.36 4.64
CA CYS A 13 2.44 9.32 3.30
C CYS A 13 2.14 10.59 2.51
N SER A 14 0.88 11.07 2.55
CA SER A 14 0.49 12.32 1.87
C SER A 14 1.26 13.53 2.42
N ARG A 15 1.42 13.61 3.75
CA ARG A 15 2.22 14.68 4.38
C ARG A 15 3.71 14.63 4.02
N ILE A 16 4.27 13.44 3.82
CA ILE A 16 5.67 13.30 3.38
C ILE A 16 5.83 13.87 1.97
N VAL A 17 4.90 13.53 1.06
CA VAL A 17 4.89 14.07 -0.31
C VAL A 17 4.72 15.60 -0.29
N GLU A 18 3.77 16.14 0.47
CA GLU A 18 3.57 17.58 0.64
C GLU A 18 4.87 18.29 1.09
N ARG A 19 5.49 17.78 2.16
CA ARG A 19 6.73 18.35 2.69
C ARG A 19 7.89 18.27 1.70
N SER A 20 7.95 17.20 0.90
CA SER A 20 9.00 17.03 -0.11
C SER A 20 8.83 18.03 -1.26
N LEU A 21 7.58 18.29 -1.66
CA LEU A 21 7.27 19.29 -2.68
C LEU A 21 7.51 20.72 -2.18
N LEU A 22 7.16 21.01 -0.92
CA LEU A 22 7.44 22.33 -0.31
C LEU A 22 8.93 22.62 -0.13
N LYS A 23 9.80 21.61 -0.14
CA LYS A 23 11.26 21.80 -0.11
C LYS A 23 11.83 22.17 -1.48
N VAL A 24 11.06 22.07 -2.55
CA VAL A 24 11.50 22.43 -3.90
C VAL A 24 11.51 23.97 -4.01
N PRO A 25 12.64 24.60 -4.36
CA PRO A 25 12.72 26.05 -4.49
C PRO A 25 11.74 26.57 -5.55
N GLY A 26 10.88 27.50 -5.15
CA GLY A 26 9.85 28.09 -6.01
C GLY A 26 8.47 27.47 -5.88
N VAL A 27 8.27 26.46 -5.02
CA VAL A 27 6.96 25.96 -4.63
C VAL A 27 6.48 26.74 -3.41
N SER A 28 5.36 27.44 -3.56
CA SER A 28 4.72 28.23 -2.48
C SER A 28 3.65 27.45 -1.74
N PHE A 29 3.00 26.49 -2.41
CA PHE A 29 1.96 25.67 -1.80
C PHE A 29 1.90 24.27 -2.45
N ALA A 30 1.73 23.25 -1.63
CA ALA A 30 1.48 21.88 -2.06
C ALA A 30 0.40 21.26 -1.19
N SER A 31 -0.59 20.63 -1.81
CA SER A 31 -1.65 19.89 -1.13
C SER A 31 -1.86 18.55 -1.80
N VAL A 32 -1.98 17.50 -0.99
CA VAL A 32 -2.16 16.13 -1.45
C VAL A 32 -3.50 15.59 -0.97
N ASN A 33 -4.31 15.17 -1.92
CA ASN A 33 -5.55 14.45 -1.63
C ASN A 33 -5.29 12.95 -1.73
N LEU A 34 -5.33 12.27 -0.58
CA LEU A 34 -5.09 10.83 -0.49
C LEU A 34 -6.18 10.00 -1.19
N ALA A 35 -7.45 10.42 -1.09
CA ALA A 35 -8.57 9.65 -1.65
C ALA A 35 -8.56 9.62 -3.17
N THR A 36 -8.17 10.73 -3.80
CA THR A 36 -8.07 10.85 -5.27
C THR A 36 -6.65 10.64 -5.79
N GLU A 37 -5.68 10.45 -4.89
CA GLU A 37 -4.25 10.36 -5.19
C GLU A 37 -3.74 11.55 -6.03
N SER A 38 -4.40 12.69 -5.91
CA SER A 38 -4.07 13.90 -6.65
C SER A 38 -3.27 14.87 -5.80
N VAL A 39 -2.31 15.49 -6.45
CA VAL A 39 -1.45 16.53 -5.87
C VAL A 39 -1.71 17.83 -6.59
N PHE A 40 -1.91 18.88 -5.82
CA PHE A 40 -2.05 20.24 -6.30
C PHE A 40 -0.86 21.06 -5.83
N VAL A 41 -0.13 21.68 -6.76
CA VAL A 41 1.06 22.51 -6.49
C VAL A 41 0.89 23.89 -7.07
N ILE A 42 1.17 24.92 -6.24
CA ILE A 42 1.34 26.31 -6.66
C ILE A 42 2.81 26.65 -6.61
N ALA A 43 3.36 27.09 -7.73
CA ALA A 43 4.73 27.54 -7.83
C ALA A 43 4.76 28.98 -8.31
N ASP A 44 5.63 29.80 -7.72
CA ASP A 44 5.80 31.23 -8.06
C ASP A 44 6.52 31.44 -9.39
N LYS A 45 7.19 30.40 -9.87
CA LYS A 45 7.90 30.38 -11.17
C LYS A 45 7.53 29.12 -11.94
N ALA A 46 7.66 29.18 -13.26
CA ALA A 46 7.52 28.01 -14.10
C ALA A 46 8.61 26.98 -13.75
N LEU A 47 8.25 25.98 -12.95
CA LEU A 47 9.15 24.89 -12.58
C LEU A 47 9.06 23.76 -13.60
N PRO A 48 10.20 23.17 -14.02
CA PRO A 48 10.18 21.97 -14.83
C PRO A 48 9.48 20.84 -14.03
N PHE A 49 8.58 20.12 -14.68
CA PHE A 49 7.86 19.00 -14.07
C PHE A 49 8.82 17.95 -13.50
N GLU A 50 9.96 17.76 -14.16
CA GLU A 50 11.03 16.83 -13.76
C GLU A 50 11.58 17.11 -12.35
N THR A 51 11.61 18.37 -11.95
CA THR A 51 12.06 18.76 -10.60
C THR A 51 11.06 18.28 -9.53
N LEU A 52 9.77 18.41 -9.80
CA LEU A 52 8.70 17.89 -8.92
C LEU A 52 8.72 16.37 -8.88
N GLU A 53 8.92 15.73 -10.04
CA GLU A 53 9.06 14.28 -10.15
C GLU A 53 10.23 13.75 -9.33
N ALA A 54 11.40 14.39 -9.42
CA ALA A 54 12.58 14.03 -8.65
C ALA A 54 12.35 14.14 -7.13
N ALA A 55 11.65 15.20 -6.68
CA ALA A 55 11.33 15.40 -5.28
C ALA A 55 10.38 14.30 -4.74
N VAL A 56 9.37 13.92 -5.53
CA VAL A 56 8.43 12.84 -5.17
C VAL A 56 9.12 11.47 -5.18
N LYS A 57 9.93 11.18 -6.19
CA LYS A 57 10.73 9.95 -6.27
C LYS A 57 11.70 9.80 -5.11
N LYS A 58 12.35 10.90 -4.70
CA LYS A 58 13.25 10.92 -3.54
C LYS A 58 12.54 10.55 -2.24
N SER A 59 11.23 10.72 -2.17
CA SER A 59 10.39 10.33 -1.03
C SER A 59 9.84 8.90 -1.13
N GLY A 60 10.20 8.15 -2.19
CA GLY A 60 9.78 6.76 -2.40
C GLY A 60 8.43 6.60 -3.12
N TYR A 61 7.88 7.69 -3.67
CA TYR A 61 6.60 7.68 -4.39
C TYR A 61 6.79 7.90 -5.90
N SER A 62 5.78 7.58 -6.69
CA SER A 62 5.83 7.71 -8.15
C SER A 62 4.75 8.66 -8.67
N ILE A 63 5.12 9.50 -9.64
CA ILE A 63 4.17 10.36 -10.35
C ILE A 63 3.67 9.64 -11.60
N LEU A 64 2.36 9.75 -11.84
CA LEU A 64 1.73 9.38 -13.10
C LEU A 64 1.51 10.64 -13.92
N LYS A 65 2.27 10.78 -15.03
CA LYS A 65 2.15 11.92 -15.97
C LYS A 65 0.83 11.90 -16.72
N ASP A 66 0.40 10.70 -17.12
CA ASP A 66 -0.87 10.47 -17.79
C ASP A 66 -1.62 9.41 -16.98
N ALA A 67 -2.63 9.83 -16.25
CA ALA A 67 -3.54 8.88 -15.61
C ALA A 67 -4.59 8.49 -16.67
N PRO A 68 -4.49 7.30 -17.30
CA PRO A 68 -5.56 6.81 -18.15
C PRO A 68 -6.85 6.75 -17.30
N SER A 69 -7.98 7.10 -17.91
CA SER A 69 -9.31 6.96 -17.27
C SER A 69 -9.56 5.54 -16.72
N ASP A 70 -8.83 4.57 -17.25
CA ASP A 70 -8.99 3.14 -16.93
C ASP A 70 -8.15 2.66 -15.74
N LEU A 71 -7.36 3.52 -15.09
CA LEU A 71 -6.55 3.11 -13.92
C LEU A 71 -7.41 2.60 -12.75
N ASP A 72 -8.56 3.21 -12.55
CA ASP A 72 -9.47 2.78 -11.49
C ASP A 72 -10.06 1.40 -11.82
N GLU A 73 -10.31 1.11 -13.08
CA GLU A 73 -10.81 -0.20 -13.53
C GLU A 73 -9.73 -1.29 -13.42
N ILE A 74 -8.49 -0.98 -13.80
CA ILE A 74 -7.34 -1.88 -13.64
C ILE A 74 -7.11 -2.21 -12.16
N ARG A 75 -7.11 -1.19 -11.30
CA ARG A 75 -6.98 -1.35 -9.84
C ARG A 75 -8.13 -2.15 -9.24
N PHE A 76 -9.35 -1.89 -9.70
CA PHE A 76 -10.53 -2.64 -9.24
C PHE A 76 -10.43 -4.11 -9.64
N ARG A 77 -9.97 -4.40 -10.86
CA ARG A 77 -9.76 -5.78 -11.33
C ARG A 77 -8.67 -6.49 -10.53
N GLU A 78 -7.54 -5.83 -10.27
CA GLU A 78 -6.48 -6.38 -9.40
C GLU A 78 -6.96 -6.62 -7.98
N ALA A 79 -7.64 -5.65 -7.38
CA ALA A 79 -8.18 -5.78 -6.02
C ALA A 79 -9.21 -6.90 -5.93
N ARG A 80 -10.08 -7.04 -6.94
CA ARG A 80 -11.05 -8.13 -7.03
C ARG A 80 -10.36 -9.49 -7.16
N SER A 81 -9.32 -9.60 -7.98
CA SER A 81 -8.55 -10.83 -8.13
C SER A 81 -7.86 -11.23 -6.82
N ASP A 82 -7.20 -10.27 -6.17
CA ASP A 82 -6.56 -10.49 -4.86
C ASP A 82 -7.60 -10.93 -3.80
N LEU A 83 -8.76 -10.29 -3.79
CA LEU A 83 -9.85 -10.62 -2.86
C LEU A 83 -10.41 -12.03 -3.10
N VAL A 84 -10.69 -12.37 -4.36
CA VAL A 84 -11.19 -13.71 -4.72
C VAL A 84 -10.18 -14.79 -4.32
N PHE A 85 -8.90 -14.55 -4.55
CA PHE A 85 -7.84 -15.50 -4.18
C PHE A 85 -7.75 -15.69 -2.66
N ILE A 86 -7.76 -14.59 -1.89
CA ILE A 86 -7.72 -14.64 -0.42
C ILE A 86 -8.97 -15.32 0.14
N MET A 87 -10.15 -15.03 -0.41
CA MET A 87 -11.41 -15.68 -0.01
C MET A 87 -11.42 -17.16 -0.34
N ALA A 88 -10.90 -17.57 -1.50
CA ALA A 88 -10.82 -18.97 -1.91
C ALA A 88 -9.94 -19.81 -0.97
N ILE A 89 -8.92 -19.21 -0.36
CA ILE A 89 -8.07 -19.90 0.63
C ILE A 89 -8.63 -19.74 2.04
N GLY A 90 -9.04 -18.52 2.41
CA GLY A 90 -9.46 -18.19 3.77
C GLY A 90 -10.79 -18.80 4.17
N MET A 91 -11.76 -18.90 3.24
CA MET A 91 -13.08 -19.43 3.55
C MET A 91 -13.07 -20.93 3.90
N PRO A 92 -12.43 -21.83 3.12
CA PRO A 92 -12.32 -23.23 3.51
C PRO A 92 -11.48 -23.43 4.78
N LEU A 93 -10.45 -22.61 4.99
CA LEU A 93 -9.64 -22.68 6.21
C LEU A 93 -10.46 -22.30 7.45
N SER A 94 -11.23 -21.22 7.36
CA SER A 94 -12.15 -20.79 8.43
C SER A 94 -13.22 -21.83 8.72
N LEU A 95 -13.77 -22.45 7.68
CA LEU A 95 -14.74 -23.53 7.84
C LEU A 95 -14.10 -24.76 8.52
N LEU A 96 -12.88 -25.10 8.13
CA LEU A 96 -12.15 -26.23 8.72
C LEU A 96 -11.83 -25.95 10.20
N MET A 97 -11.44 -24.73 10.55
CA MET A 97 -11.24 -24.28 11.92
C MET A 97 -12.54 -24.37 12.74
N PHE A 98 -13.65 -23.95 12.16
CA PHE A 98 -14.96 -24.05 12.81
C PHE A 98 -15.36 -25.50 13.09
N LEU A 99 -15.20 -26.40 12.11
CA LEU A 99 -15.44 -27.83 12.25
C LEU A 99 -14.56 -28.47 13.31
N HIS A 100 -13.27 -28.10 13.35
CA HIS A 100 -12.33 -28.58 14.37
C HIS A 100 -12.78 -28.17 15.78
N MET A 101 -13.18 -26.90 15.96
CA MET A 101 -13.59 -26.35 17.25
C MET A 101 -14.92 -26.95 17.75
N PHE A 102 -15.92 -27.11 16.85
CA PHE A 102 -17.28 -27.55 17.25
C PHE A 102 -17.47 -29.06 17.25
N PHE A 103 -16.82 -29.77 16.33
CA PHE A 103 -17.02 -31.22 16.15
C PHE A 103 -15.83 -32.05 16.66
N GLY A 104 -14.77 -31.41 17.18
CA GLY A 104 -13.62 -32.13 17.74
C GLY A 104 -12.86 -32.98 16.71
N VAL A 105 -12.98 -32.66 15.43
CA VAL A 105 -12.32 -33.41 14.34
C VAL A 105 -10.83 -33.10 14.38
N HIS A 106 -10.04 -33.99 14.98
CA HIS A 106 -8.59 -33.85 15.08
C HIS A 106 -7.91 -34.49 13.85
N PHE A 107 -7.38 -33.66 12.95
CA PHE A 107 -6.44 -34.10 11.93
C PHE A 107 -5.01 -33.88 12.43
N SER A 108 -4.21 -34.93 12.47
CA SER A 108 -2.80 -34.86 12.92
C SER A 108 -1.94 -33.88 12.11
N PHE A 109 -2.41 -33.52 10.92
CA PHE A 109 -1.74 -32.64 9.97
C PHE A 109 -2.28 -31.18 9.99
N TYR A 110 -3.24 -30.88 10.84
CA TYR A 110 -3.96 -29.59 10.85
C TYR A 110 -3.04 -28.42 11.13
N SER A 111 -2.18 -28.51 12.14
CA SER A 111 -1.27 -27.42 12.53
C SER A 111 -0.28 -27.05 11.44
N ILE A 112 0.19 -28.02 10.65
CA ILE A 112 1.11 -27.77 9.54
C ILE A 112 0.38 -27.10 8.38
N LEU A 113 -0.84 -27.55 8.08
CA LEU A 113 -1.68 -26.96 7.04
C LEU A 113 -2.04 -25.50 7.36
N GLU A 114 -2.37 -25.22 8.61
CA GLU A 114 -2.69 -23.89 9.11
C GLU A 114 -1.48 -22.96 9.02
N LEU A 115 -0.30 -23.43 9.41
CA LEU A 115 0.95 -22.67 9.31
C LEU A 115 1.31 -22.34 7.86
N ILE A 116 1.18 -23.29 6.95
CA ILE A 116 1.46 -23.08 5.52
C ILE A 116 0.46 -22.09 4.92
N ALA A 117 -0.84 -22.28 5.20
CA ALA A 117 -1.88 -21.43 4.64
C ALA A 117 -1.83 -20.00 5.23
N GLY A 118 -1.55 -19.87 6.51
CA GLY A 118 -1.30 -18.58 7.16
C GLY A 118 -0.08 -17.87 6.55
N GLY A 119 1.01 -18.60 6.35
CA GLY A 119 2.19 -18.09 5.69
C GLY A 119 1.90 -17.59 4.27
N VAL A 120 1.20 -18.36 3.46
CA VAL A 120 0.81 -17.96 2.10
C VAL A 120 -0.11 -16.73 2.14
N ALA A 121 -1.07 -16.67 3.05
CA ALA A 121 -1.96 -15.52 3.19
C ALA A 121 -1.19 -14.25 3.57
N ILE A 122 -0.22 -14.33 4.48
CA ILE A 122 0.61 -13.19 4.90
C ILE A 122 1.53 -12.74 3.76
N PHE A 123 2.26 -13.66 3.13
CA PHE A 123 3.24 -13.30 2.10
C PHE A 123 2.58 -12.87 0.78
N TYR A 124 1.50 -13.52 0.38
CA TYR A 124 0.80 -13.18 -0.86
C TYR A 124 -0.19 -12.03 -0.68
N GLY A 125 -1.06 -12.12 0.33
CA GLY A 125 -2.06 -11.09 0.64
C GLY A 125 -1.43 -9.80 1.18
N GLY A 126 -0.38 -9.94 2.02
CA GLY A 126 0.34 -8.83 2.64
C GLY A 126 1.42 -8.18 1.78
N ARG A 127 1.66 -8.66 0.56
CA ARG A 127 2.76 -8.17 -0.31
C ARG A 127 2.77 -6.65 -0.53
N LYS A 128 1.59 -6.03 -0.65
CA LYS A 128 1.45 -4.57 -0.85
C LYS A 128 1.84 -3.83 0.44
N THR A 129 1.38 -4.31 1.58
CA THR A 129 1.69 -3.78 2.92
C THR A 129 3.18 -3.94 3.25
N ILE A 130 3.76 -5.11 2.97
CA ILE A 130 5.20 -5.37 3.18
C ILE A 130 6.06 -4.45 2.32
N LYS A 131 5.69 -4.25 1.04
CA LYS A 131 6.38 -3.30 0.16
C LYS A 131 6.26 -1.86 0.68
N GLY A 132 5.07 -1.43 1.12
CA GLY A 132 4.85 -0.12 1.72
C GLY A 132 5.70 0.10 2.97
N ALA A 133 5.77 -0.90 3.86
CA ALA A 133 6.61 -0.89 5.05
C ALA A 133 8.10 -0.79 4.69
N TRP A 134 8.56 -1.57 3.71
CA TRP A 134 9.95 -1.53 3.25
C TRP A 134 10.34 -0.17 2.70
N ILE A 135 9.49 0.43 1.84
CA ILE A 135 9.72 1.77 1.30
C ILE A 135 9.78 2.80 2.44
N ALA A 136 8.87 2.75 3.40
CA ALA A 136 8.85 3.68 4.52
C ALA A 136 10.13 3.58 5.37
N ILE A 137 10.55 2.37 5.73
CA ILE A 137 11.75 2.12 6.53
C ILE A 137 13.01 2.59 5.77
N SER A 138 13.13 2.27 4.48
CA SER A 138 14.29 2.65 3.67
C SER A 138 14.45 4.15 3.51
N HIS A 139 13.37 4.92 3.69
CA HIS A 139 13.38 6.39 3.66
C HIS A 139 13.39 7.03 5.06
N GLY A 140 13.61 6.22 6.12
CA GLY A 140 13.70 6.71 7.51
C GLY A 140 12.36 7.15 8.12
N HIS A 141 11.25 6.64 7.59
CA HIS A 141 9.90 6.94 8.09
C HIS A 141 9.22 5.66 8.55
N THR A 142 8.38 5.78 9.59
CA THR A 142 7.50 4.72 10.03
C THR A 142 6.07 5.06 9.62
N ASN A 143 5.36 4.10 9.07
CA ASN A 143 3.95 4.23 8.70
C ASN A 143 3.13 3.08 9.32
N MET A 144 1.82 3.10 9.12
CA MET A 144 0.92 2.06 9.59
C MET A 144 1.30 0.67 9.06
N ASP A 145 1.77 0.59 7.80
CA ASP A 145 2.21 -0.66 7.17
C ASP A 145 3.42 -1.27 7.89
N THR A 146 4.31 -0.42 8.44
CA THR A 146 5.47 -0.84 9.22
C THR A 146 5.06 -1.54 10.52
N LEU A 147 4.09 -0.96 11.24
CA LEU A 147 3.58 -1.55 12.49
C LEU A 147 2.88 -2.89 12.22
N ILE A 148 2.04 -2.95 11.19
CA ILE A 148 1.34 -4.18 10.79
C ILE A 148 2.35 -5.26 10.39
N SER A 149 3.37 -4.91 9.59
CA SER A 149 4.39 -5.87 9.16
C SER A 149 5.21 -6.42 10.32
N ILE A 150 5.60 -5.56 11.28
CA ILE A 150 6.33 -6.00 12.48
C ILE A 150 5.46 -6.91 13.34
N SER A 151 4.19 -6.55 13.56
CA SER A 151 3.30 -7.37 14.38
C SER A 151 3.01 -8.73 13.73
N ALA A 152 2.86 -8.78 12.40
CA ALA A 152 2.65 -10.03 11.67
C ALA A 152 3.86 -10.97 11.70
N VAL A 153 5.08 -10.43 11.78
CA VAL A 153 6.31 -11.24 11.91
C VAL A 153 6.55 -11.69 13.35
N ALA A 154 6.12 -10.89 14.33
CA ALA A 154 6.30 -11.19 15.76
C ALA A 154 5.25 -12.18 16.30
N SER A 155 4.16 -12.42 15.58
CA SER A 155 3.08 -13.35 15.92
C SER A 155 3.36 -14.75 15.42
#